data_0b3b98b1bca7f6619126555942b07a08
#
_entry.id   0b3b98b1bca7f6619126555942b07a08
#
_cell.length_a   1.000
_cell.length_b   1.000
_cell.length_c   1.000
_cell.angle_alpha   90.00
_cell.angle_beta   90.00
_cell.angle_gamma   90.00
#
_symmetry.space_group_name_H-M   'P 1'
#
loop_
_entity.id
_entity.type
_entity.pdbx_description
1 polymer ?
#
loop_
_entity_poly.entity_id
_entity_poly.type
_entity_poly.pdbx_seq_one_letter_code
_entity_poly.pdbx_strand_id
1 'polypeptide(L)'
;MFKTRTGTGYLFRRGVPEDVRQTIGKREFKEKLSGDYRAACRQRDRLAHETTERIAAARNGLLRLRKNGFHIWDDLEVINEVTPDVAQRFYSTVFATTEIADIQRREAAAVGQQPGLEMGEAQEAHSESERLLRQALATGDCSAFQQVTHQTLYLNGYRLSDKLVGTVDEGRLLLAFVRAHLAGIGVVQARYNGEDPSVVIPAAPLKRPVGEPGTVVGTAKVMMLSAAIKEFLEHLPPSQEPMNEKHGFILPAFLEVVGDMPITELRQSHVKDFLLTVQMLPPRWSELRRKGGQSIRDLASQKWDKTLALKTYEGSYLASLRTFIERAVADWQDVGFPTTLTTNIPYHGSRTKTERKQRALRPDEIGLIFFNERMKEIVASPAKVHKFWLLAIGLYTGARVREICQINPQYDWGCQDGIWWLRFTNEPGDSPDQDVTKSVKTGKPRTIPMHAELVRLGLPDYLERMKCIGARRLFPQWAPTGGNAGAAPGKFVANYMRSIGLHGVENELGNAVRGSHSFRHTLLTYGRKNGVGLRCISGHKESSDNPVADGYEDETVLIPLSEMAERLAKLDYGVELPIPVPAQVRTAQHRQSQRSRAEAAAATKRRTG
;
A
#
# COMPACT_ATOMS: atom_id res chain seq x y z
N MET A 1 27.65 5.60 -17.93
CA MET A 1 28.83 5.18 -18.71
C MET A 1 29.63 6.44 -19.06
N PHE A 2 30.92 6.47 -18.78
CA PHE A 2 31.79 7.63 -19.03
C PHE A 2 32.91 7.22 -20.01
N LYS A 3 33.28 8.11 -20.92
CA LYS A 3 34.51 7.92 -21.71
C LYS A 3 35.72 8.01 -20.79
N THR A 4 36.73 7.17 -21.01
CA THR A 4 37.99 7.26 -20.29
C THR A 4 38.71 8.57 -20.64
N ARG A 5 39.55 9.08 -19.73
CA ARG A 5 40.29 10.36 -19.91
C ARG A 5 41.21 10.35 -21.15
N THR A 6 41.60 9.17 -21.61
CA THR A 6 42.41 8.95 -22.81
C THR A 6 41.60 8.78 -24.11
N GLY A 7 40.26 8.84 -24.05
CA GLY A 7 39.37 8.79 -25.21
C GLY A 7 39.20 7.40 -25.88
N THR A 8 39.94 6.38 -25.44
CA THR A 8 40.04 5.07 -26.11
C THR A 8 39.22 3.94 -25.46
N GLY A 9 38.29 4.23 -24.55
CA GLY A 9 37.49 3.20 -23.89
C GLY A 9 36.36 3.78 -23.06
N TYR A 10 35.57 2.88 -22.50
CA TYR A 10 34.41 3.21 -21.66
C TYR A 10 34.60 2.70 -20.23
N LEU A 11 33.99 3.37 -19.27
CA LEU A 11 34.04 3.05 -17.86
C LEU A 11 32.60 2.95 -17.33
N PHE A 12 32.24 1.82 -16.73
CA PHE A 12 31.08 1.70 -15.87
C PHE A 12 31.43 2.22 -14.47
N ARG A 13 30.56 3.07 -13.93
CA ARG A 13 30.71 3.57 -12.56
C ARG A 13 29.34 3.71 -11.95
N ARG A 14 29.16 3.14 -10.75
CA ARG A 14 27.93 3.21 -9.99
C ARG A 14 28.25 3.32 -8.50
N GLY A 15 27.73 4.36 -7.84
CA GLY A 15 27.87 4.54 -6.40
C GLY A 15 27.12 3.46 -5.61
N VAL A 16 27.71 3.01 -4.52
CA VAL A 16 27.05 2.15 -3.55
C VAL A 16 26.35 3.05 -2.53
N PRO A 17 25.03 2.91 -2.35
CA PRO A 17 24.29 3.67 -1.34
C PRO A 17 24.88 3.50 0.06
N GLU A 18 24.84 4.55 0.86
CA GLU A 18 25.51 4.62 2.15
C GLU A 18 25.06 3.58 3.16
N ASP A 19 23.76 3.28 3.12
CA ASP A 19 23.07 2.28 3.93
C ASP A 19 23.58 0.84 3.72
N VAL A 20 24.22 0.54 2.59
CA VAL A 20 24.74 -0.79 2.25
C VAL A 20 26.25 -0.83 2.02
N ARG A 21 26.96 0.29 2.18
CA ARG A 21 28.43 0.34 1.97
C ARG A 21 29.21 -0.59 2.88
N GLN A 22 28.77 -0.71 4.12
CA GLN A 22 29.39 -1.58 5.12
C GLN A 22 29.22 -3.05 4.76
N THR A 23 28.05 -3.40 4.23
CA THR A 23 27.70 -4.77 3.80
C THR A 23 28.39 -5.14 2.47
N ILE A 24 28.49 -4.20 1.52
CA ILE A 24 29.09 -4.42 0.21
C ILE A 24 30.62 -4.26 0.23
N GLY A 25 31.16 -3.58 1.22
CA GLY A 25 32.62 -3.35 1.38
C GLY A 25 33.22 -2.38 0.37
N LYS A 26 32.40 -1.67 -0.43
CA LYS A 26 32.85 -0.75 -1.49
C LYS A 26 32.01 0.52 -1.48
N ARG A 27 32.64 1.66 -1.86
CA ARG A 27 31.93 2.93 -2.04
C ARG A 27 31.33 3.09 -3.44
N GLU A 28 31.90 2.40 -4.43
CA GLU A 28 31.43 2.38 -5.81
C GLU A 28 31.79 1.09 -6.52
N PHE A 29 30.97 0.70 -7.48
CA PHE A 29 31.31 -0.30 -8.50
C PHE A 29 31.96 0.43 -9.67
N LYS A 30 33.12 -0.06 -10.12
CA LYS A 30 33.90 0.58 -11.19
C LYS A 30 34.56 -0.50 -12.04
N GLU A 31 34.18 -0.54 -13.33
CA GLU A 31 34.72 -1.51 -14.28
C GLU A 31 35.01 -0.89 -15.63
N LYS A 32 36.11 -1.30 -16.26
CA LYS A 32 36.42 -0.92 -17.64
C LYS A 32 35.60 -1.77 -18.59
N LEU A 33 34.95 -1.12 -19.54
CA LEU A 33 34.17 -1.79 -20.57
C LEU A 33 35.04 -1.92 -21.83
N SER A 34 35.03 -3.09 -22.46
CA SER A 34 35.81 -3.43 -23.63
C SER A 34 34.97 -3.44 -24.90
N GLY A 35 35.60 -3.36 -26.06
CA GLY A 35 34.97 -3.43 -27.36
C GLY A 35 34.44 -2.08 -27.89
N ASP A 36 33.62 -2.15 -28.93
CA ASP A 36 32.97 -0.99 -29.53
C ASP A 36 31.86 -0.39 -28.64
N TYR A 37 31.25 0.69 -29.09
CA TYR A 37 30.19 1.37 -28.32
C TYR A 37 29.01 0.45 -28.00
N ARG A 38 28.60 -0.42 -28.95
CA ARG A 38 27.47 -1.33 -28.75
C ARG A 38 27.80 -2.44 -27.75
N ALA A 39 29.00 -3.00 -27.83
CA ALA A 39 29.50 -3.99 -26.88
C ALA A 39 29.65 -3.38 -25.47
N ALA A 40 30.16 -2.16 -25.34
CA ALA A 40 30.26 -1.43 -24.09
C ALA A 40 28.87 -1.12 -23.48
N CYS A 41 27.86 -0.82 -24.30
CA CYS A 41 26.49 -0.65 -23.83
C CYS A 41 25.89 -1.96 -23.27
N ARG A 42 26.05 -3.09 -23.94
CA ARG A 42 25.59 -4.39 -23.41
C ARG A 42 26.27 -4.74 -22.08
N GLN A 43 27.59 -4.56 -21.99
CA GLN A 43 28.33 -4.77 -20.73
C GLN A 43 27.86 -3.83 -19.61
N ARG A 44 27.58 -2.57 -19.92
CA ARG A 44 27.02 -1.60 -18.97
C ARG A 44 25.68 -2.09 -18.43
N ASP A 45 24.76 -2.55 -19.30
CA ASP A 45 23.41 -2.93 -18.90
C ASP A 45 23.43 -4.19 -18.02
N ARG A 46 24.32 -5.16 -18.36
CA ARG A 46 24.58 -6.31 -17.48
C ARG A 46 25.10 -5.88 -16.10
N LEU A 47 26.14 -5.07 -16.06
CA LEU A 47 26.71 -4.58 -14.79
C LEU A 47 25.72 -3.72 -13.99
N ALA A 48 24.87 -2.97 -14.68
CA ALA A 48 23.81 -2.20 -14.04
C ALA A 48 22.77 -3.13 -13.37
N HIS A 49 22.41 -4.20 -14.02
CA HIS A 49 21.51 -5.21 -13.45
C HIS A 49 22.15 -5.92 -12.25
N GLU A 50 23.33 -6.50 -12.42
CA GLU A 50 24.08 -7.18 -11.35
C GLU A 50 24.31 -6.30 -10.12
N THR A 51 24.67 -5.03 -10.33
CA THR A 51 24.87 -4.12 -9.22
C THR A 51 23.57 -3.70 -8.55
N THR A 52 22.44 -3.67 -9.29
CA THR A 52 21.10 -3.44 -8.71
C THR A 52 20.70 -4.59 -7.80
N GLU A 53 20.88 -5.81 -8.25
CA GLU A 53 20.58 -7.00 -7.44
C GLU A 53 21.46 -7.10 -6.19
N ARG A 54 22.76 -6.80 -6.31
CA ARG A 54 23.66 -6.77 -5.16
C ARG A 54 23.26 -5.71 -4.12
N ILE A 55 22.84 -4.52 -4.56
CA ILE A 55 22.35 -3.46 -3.68
C ILE A 55 21.01 -3.88 -3.06
N ALA A 56 20.10 -4.46 -3.82
CA ALA A 56 18.81 -4.93 -3.33
C ALA A 56 18.96 -6.08 -2.30
N ALA A 57 19.84 -7.03 -2.57
CA ALA A 57 20.16 -8.12 -1.64
C ALA A 57 20.75 -7.59 -0.33
N ALA A 58 21.69 -6.64 -0.41
CA ALA A 58 22.27 -6.00 0.77
C ALA A 58 21.24 -5.18 1.57
N ARG A 59 20.32 -4.47 0.88
CA ARG A 59 19.22 -3.74 1.53
C ARG A 59 18.20 -4.65 2.17
N ASN A 60 17.87 -5.76 1.53
CA ASN A 60 16.92 -6.73 2.11
C ASN A 60 17.46 -7.33 3.40
N GLY A 61 18.76 -7.57 3.50
CA GLY A 61 19.44 -7.93 4.75
C GLY A 61 19.31 -6.84 5.83
N LEU A 62 19.57 -5.57 5.49
CA LEU A 62 19.50 -4.43 6.43
C LEU A 62 18.07 -4.00 6.76
N LEU A 63 17.13 -4.08 5.83
CA LEU A 63 15.71 -3.77 6.08
C LEU A 63 15.09 -4.76 7.06
N ARG A 64 15.48 -6.02 7.04
CA ARG A 64 15.07 -7.01 8.05
C ARG A 64 15.67 -6.69 9.42
N LEU A 65 16.91 -6.22 9.49
CA LEU A 65 17.59 -5.79 10.73
C LEU A 65 16.95 -4.56 11.39
N ARG A 66 16.37 -3.63 10.60
CA ARG A 66 15.77 -2.38 11.11
C ARG A 66 14.30 -2.47 11.49
N LYS A 67 13.55 -3.45 10.95
CA LYS A 67 12.09 -3.44 11.04
C LYS A 67 11.50 -3.83 12.40
N ASN A 68 12.21 -4.54 13.24
CA ASN A 68 11.65 -5.07 14.49
C ASN A 68 12.44 -4.77 15.78
N GLY A 69 13.57 -4.06 15.72
CA GLY A 69 14.37 -3.80 16.93
C GLY A 69 14.92 -5.05 17.64
N PHE A 70 14.61 -6.24 17.13
CA PHE A 70 15.09 -7.54 17.58
C PHE A 70 16.16 -8.07 16.63
N HIS A 71 17.10 -8.82 17.16
CA HIS A 71 18.04 -9.57 16.34
C HIS A 71 17.28 -10.65 15.59
N ILE A 72 17.27 -10.57 14.26
CA ILE A 72 16.60 -11.53 13.34
C ILE A 72 17.06 -12.99 13.56
N TRP A 73 18.13 -13.18 14.29
CA TRP A 73 18.66 -14.48 14.67
C TRP A 73 17.74 -15.29 15.60
N ASP A 74 16.79 -14.64 16.27
CA ASP A 74 15.91 -15.29 17.25
C ASP A 74 14.70 -15.96 16.61
N ASP A 75 14.34 -15.58 15.35
CA ASP A 75 13.18 -16.12 14.64
C ASP A 75 13.54 -17.21 13.61
N LEU A 76 14.83 -17.49 13.38
CA LEU A 76 15.26 -18.53 12.45
C LEU A 76 15.33 -19.88 13.15
N GLU A 77 14.78 -20.91 12.52
CA GLU A 77 14.90 -22.27 13.02
C GLU A 77 16.36 -22.73 12.95
N VAL A 78 16.91 -23.12 14.10
CA VAL A 78 18.30 -23.54 14.23
C VAL A 78 18.44 -25.02 13.86
N ILE A 79 19.25 -25.31 12.84
CA ILE A 79 19.64 -26.67 12.49
C ILE A 79 20.76 -27.09 13.46
N ASN A 80 20.45 -27.98 14.39
CA ASN A 80 21.40 -28.49 15.39
C ASN A 80 22.05 -29.81 14.99
N GLU A 81 21.61 -30.47 13.93
CA GLU A 81 22.12 -31.71 13.35
C GLU A 81 21.79 -31.79 11.87
N VAL A 82 22.72 -32.18 11.04
CA VAL A 82 22.51 -32.41 9.62
C VAL A 82 22.46 -33.91 9.32
N THR A 83 21.26 -34.46 9.46
CA THR A 83 21.01 -35.84 9.05
C THR A 83 21.01 -35.96 7.50
N PRO A 84 21.18 -37.16 6.93
CA PRO A 84 21.03 -37.38 5.49
C PRO A 84 19.68 -36.88 4.93
N ASP A 85 18.62 -36.98 5.74
CA ASP A 85 17.28 -36.48 5.39
C ASP A 85 17.24 -34.95 5.28
N VAL A 86 17.85 -34.24 6.23
CA VAL A 86 17.97 -32.77 6.20
C VAL A 86 18.78 -32.34 4.97
N ALA A 87 19.87 -33.00 4.66
CA ALA A 87 20.69 -32.73 3.48
C ALA A 87 19.91 -32.99 2.17
N GLN A 88 19.12 -34.06 2.11
CA GLN A 88 18.29 -34.38 0.95
C GLN A 88 17.17 -33.35 0.73
N ARG A 89 16.53 -32.88 1.78
CA ARG A 89 15.51 -31.83 1.71
C ARG A 89 16.10 -30.51 1.27
N PHE A 90 17.27 -30.16 1.81
CA PHE A 90 17.99 -28.97 1.39
C PHE A 90 18.38 -29.04 -0.10
N TYR A 91 18.85 -30.22 -0.56
CA TYR A 91 19.07 -30.49 -1.98
C TYR A 91 17.81 -30.19 -2.80
N SER A 92 16.66 -30.75 -2.44
CA SER A 92 15.39 -30.54 -3.16
C SER A 92 14.97 -29.08 -3.20
N THR A 93 15.18 -28.34 -2.10
CA THR A 93 14.88 -26.89 -2.02
C THR A 93 15.77 -26.07 -2.96
N VAL A 94 17.07 -26.33 -2.98
CA VAL A 94 18.03 -25.63 -3.86
C VAL A 94 17.73 -25.93 -5.33
N PHE A 95 17.47 -27.18 -5.66
CA PHE A 95 17.12 -27.63 -7.00
C PHE A 95 15.85 -26.94 -7.51
N ALA A 96 14.77 -26.97 -6.72
CA ALA A 96 13.51 -26.34 -7.06
C ALA A 96 13.65 -24.81 -7.24
N THR A 97 14.45 -24.14 -6.42
CA THR A 97 14.70 -22.70 -6.55
C THR A 97 15.39 -22.36 -7.88
N THR A 98 16.36 -23.16 -8.29
CA THR A 98 17.09 -22.97 -9.56
C THR A 98 16.16 -23.17 -10.75
N GLU A 99 15.30 -24.18 -10.71
CA GLU A 99 14.35 -24.50 -11.76
C GLU A 99 13.24 -23.46 -11.88
N ILE A 100 12.64 -23.04 -10.76
CA ILE A 100 11.58 -22.03 -10.73
C ILE A 100 12.06 -20.71 -11.33
N ALA A 101 13.27 -20.29 -11.01
CA ALA A 101 13.84 -19.06 -11.55
C ALA A 101 13.98 -19.08 -13.08
N ASP A 102 14.37 -20.24 -13.65
CA ASP A 102 14.44 -20.42 -15.11
C ASP A 102 13.05 -20.41 -15.76
N ILE A 103 12.09 -21.12 -15.18
CA ILE A 103 10.71 -21.17 -15.69
C ILE A 103 10.09 -19.78 -15.69
N GLN A 104 10.15 -19.05 -14.57
CA GLN A 104 9.60 -17.69 -14.47
C GLN A 104 10.18 -16.74 -15.50
N ARG A 105 11.48 -16.83 -15.76
CA ARG A 105 12.13 -16.02 -16.78
C ARG A 105 11.62 -16.36 -18.19
N ARG A 106 11.44 -17.64 -18.51
CA ARG A 106 10.89 -18.10 -19.80
C ARG A 106 9.45 -17.68 -19.99
N GLU A 107 8.64 -17.78 -18.95
CA GLU A 107 7.26 -17.31 -18.96
C GLU A 107 7.18 -15.80 -19.21
N ALA A 108 8.04 -15.01 -18.57
CA ALA A 108 8.13 -13.56 -18.80
C ALA A 108 8.60 -13.23 -20.23
N ALA A 109 9.53 -13.99 -20.77
CA ALA A 109 9.99 -13.84 -22.16
C ALA A 109 8.91 -14.22 -23.18
N ALA A 110 8.15 -15.28 -22.93
CA ALA A 110 7.07 -15.76 -23.81
C ALA A 110 5.95 -14.72 -23.99
N VAL A 111 5.74 -13.82 -23.00
CA VAL A 111 4.75 -12.74 -23.06
C VAL A 111 5.36 -11.37 -23.36
N GLY A 112 6.65 -11.32 -23.74
CA GLY A 112 7.36 -10.10 -24.12
C GLY A 112 7.63 -9.12 -22.98
N GLN A 113 7.55 -9.54 -21.72
CA GLN A 113 7.87 -8.72 -20.55
C GLN A 113 9.38 -8.60 -20.29
N GLN A 114 10.16 -9.55 -20.80
CA GLN A 114 11.62 -9.53 -20.79
C GLN A 114 12.17 -10.00 -22.13
N PRO A 115 13.33 -9.52 -22.59
CA PRO A 115 13.97 -10.07 -23.77
C PRO A 115 14.35 -11.53 -23.49
N GLY A 116 14.10 -12.42 -24.46
CA GLY A 116 14.62 -13.77 -24.44
C GLY A 116 16.15 -13.74 -24.36
N LEU A 117 16.76 -14.72 -23.68
CA LEU A 117 18.22 -14.85 -23.68
C LEU A 117 18.70 -15.22 -25.06
N GLU A 118 19.72 -14.52 -25.56
CA GLU A 118 20.47 -15.01 -26.71
C GLU A 118 21.17 -16.34 -26.32
N MET A 119 21.00 -17.40 -27.14
CA MET A 119 21.45 -18.77 -26.81
C MET A 119 22.94 -18.83 -26.42
N GLY A 120 23.79 -18.00 -27.03
CA GLY A 120 25.22 -17.97 -26.72
C GLY A 120 25.56 -17.40 -25.34
N GLU A 121 24.90 -16.34 -24.92
CA GLU A 121 25.16 -15.67 -23.61
C GLU A 121 24.75 -16.56 -22.43
N ALA A 122 23.67 -17.29 -22.56
CA ALA A 122 23.19 -18.19 -21.53
C ALA A 122 24.08 -19.43 -21.34
N GLN A 123 24.61 -19.99 -22.43
CA GLN A 123 25.55 -21.12 -22.39
C GLN A 123 26.88 -20.73 -21.74
N GLU A 124 27.43 -19.53 -22.03
CA GLU A 124 28.67 -19.06 -21.42
C GLU A 124 28.52 -18.80 -19.90
N ALA A 125 27.44 -18.17 -19.46
CA ALA A 125 27.22 -17.90 -18.05
C ALA A 125 27.08 -19.16 -17.19
N HIS A 126 26.44 -20.19 -17.72
CA HIS A 126 26.27 -21.46 -17.02
C HIS A 126 27.52 -22.36 -17.08
N SER A 127 28.34 -22.27 -18.12
CA SER A 127 29.56 -23.11 -18.27
C SER A 127 30.61 -22.81 -17.22
N GLU A 128 30.80 -21.53 -16.82
CA GLU A 128 31.75 -21.19 -15.77
C GLU A 128 31.25 -21.63 -14.38
N SER A 129 29.96 -21.40 -14.07
CA SER A 129 29.34 -21.89 -12.83
C SER A 129 29.37 -23.40 -12.74
N GLU A 130 29.06 -24.09 -13.81
CA GLU A 130 29.12 -25.55 -13.91
C GLU A 130 30.53 -26.08 -13.67
N ARG A 131 31.54 -25.44 -14.26
CA ARG A 131 32.96 -25.83 -14.06
C ARG A 131 33.36 -25.74 -12.60
N LEU A 132 33.01 -24.65 -11.90
CA LEU A 132 33.32 -24.46 -10.50
C LEU A 132 32.60 -25.47 -9.60
N LEU A 133 31.33 -25.76 -9.89
CA LEU A 133 30.55 -26.76 -9.13
C LEU A 133 31.11 -28.18 -9.36
N ARG A 134 31.48 -28.54 -10.60
CA ARG A 134 32.12 -29.83 -10.92
C ARG A 134 33.49 -29.97 -10.25
N GLN A 135 34.29 -28.90 -10.22
CA GLN A 135 35.57 -28.85 -9.50
C GLN A 135 35.39 -29.11 -8.02
N ALA A 136 34.40 -28.42 -7.39
CA ALA A 136 34.11 -28.63 -5.97
C ALA A 136 33.68 -30.07 -5.65
N LEU A 137 32.86 -30.70 -6.52
CA LEU A 137 32.50 -32.10 -6.35
C LEU A 137 33.69 -33.06 -6.53
N ALA A 138 34.58 -32.78 -7.50
CA ALA A 138 35.73 -33.61 -7.79
C ALA A 138 36.78 -33.57 -6.68
N THR A 139 36.99 -32.38 -6.08
CA THR A 139 37.97 -32.21 -5.02
C THR A 139 37.40 -32.43 -3.62
N GLY A 140 36.08 -32.38 -3.47
CA GLY A 140 35.39 -32.35 -2.15
C GLY A 140 35.48 -31.02 -1.44
N ASP A 141 36.21 -30.03 -2.00
CA ASP A 141 36.32 -28.68 -1.43
C ASP A 141 35.19 -27.82 -1.92
N CYS A 142 34.16 -27.66 -1.07
CA CYS A 142 33.01 -26.83 -1.29
C CYS A 142 33.07 -25.47 -0.54
N SER A 143 34.22 -25.09 0.01
CA SER A 143 34.40 -23.89 0.83
C SER A 143 33.99 -22.59 0.12
N ALA A 144 34.22 -22.51 -1.20
CA ALA A 144 33.80 -21.37 -2.03
C ALA A 144 32.26 -21.14 -2.02
N PHE A 145 31.47 -22.17 -1.69
CA PHE A 145 30.02 -22.11 -1.67
C PHE A 145 29.43 -21.95 -0.26
N GLN A 146 30.27 -21.82 0.77
CA GLN A 146 29.82 -21.70 2.17
C GLN A 146 28.87 -20.52 2.36
N GLN A 147 29.26 -19.34 1.92
CA GLN A 147 28.47 -18.12 2.09
C GLN A 147 27.10 -18.21 1.41
N VAL A 148 27.06 -18.69 0.17
CA VAL A 148 25.80 -18.82 -0.59
C VAL A 148 24.92 -19.92 -0.02
N THR A 149 25.48 -20.99 0.49
CA THR A 149 24.75 -22.08 1.19
C THR A 149 24.08 -21.56 2.45
N HIS A 150 24.79 -20.83 3.31
CA HIS A 150 24.22 -20.20 4.49
C HIS A 150 23.17 -19.16 4.14
N GLN A 151 23.39 -18.39 3.10
CA GLN A 151 22.40 -17.43 2.60
C GLN A 151 21.13 -18.13 2.08
N THR A 152 21.27 -19.26 1.43
CA THR A 152 20.12 -20.07 0.96
C THR A 152 19.34 -20.66 2.13
N LEU A 153 20.01 -21.18 3.16
CA LEU A 153 19.37 -21.59 4.41
C LEU A 153 18.58 -20.43 5.02
N TYR A 154 19.22 -19.28 5.14
CA TYR A 154 18.62 -18.07 5.70
C TYR A 154 17.36 -17.62 4.95
N LEU A 155 17.40 -17.60 3.62
CA LEU A 155 16.26 -17.22 2.78
C LEU A 155 15.07 -18.19 2.94
N ASN A 156 15.35 -19.42 3.37
CA ASN A 156 14.34 -20.45 3.65
C ASN A 156 13.93 -20.51 5.13
N GLY A 157 14.37 -19.56 5.97
CA GLY A 157 13.96 -19.48 7.37
C GLY A 157 14.81 -20.30 8.34
N TYR A 158 15.98 -20.78 7.90
CA TYR A 158 16.87 -21.64 8.69
C TYR A 158 18.24 -21.01 8.93
N ARG A 159 18.89 -21.40 10.02
CA ARG A 159 20.32 -21.15 10.22
C ARG A 159 21.02 -22.40 10.75
N LEU A 160 22.26 -22.58 10.38
CA LEU A 160 23.09 -23.61 10.97
C LEU A 160 23.52 -23.18 12.37
N SER A 161 23.53 -24.12 13.34
CA SER A 161 24.10 -23.89 14.66
C SER A 161 25.60 -23.57 14.55
N ASP A 162 26.06 -22.57 15.30
CA ASP A 162 27.48 -22.16 15.29
C ASP A 162 28.43 -23.31 15.63
N LYS A 163 27.94 -24.34 16.37
CA LYS A 163 28.68 -25.56 16.70
C LYS A 163 28.92 -26.46 15.50
N LEU A 164 28.13 -26.34 14.45
CA LEU A 164 28.22 -27.19 13.26
C LEU A 164 29.05 -26.53 12.13
N VAL A 165 29.35 -25.25 12.25
CA VAL A 165 30.19 -24.51 11.29
C VAL A 165 31.62 -25.10 11.32
N GLY A 166 32.18 -25.44 10.18
CA GLY A 166 33.47 -26.11 10.04
C GLY A 166 33.46 -27.63 10.33
N THR A 167 32.28 -28.23 10.55
CA THR A 167 32.16 -29.67 10.80
C THR A 167 31.72 -30.45 9.56
N VAL A 168 31.71 -31.77 9.65
CA VAL A 168 31.20 -32.70 8.62
C VAL A 168 29.73 -32.44 8.31
N ASP A 169 28.96 -31.95 9.24
CA ASP A 169 27.55 -31.62 9.09
C ASP A 169 27.35 -30.42 8.14
N GLU A 170 28.14 -29.38 8.32
CA GLU A 170 28.17 -28.29 7.34
C GLU A 170 28.62 -28.80 5.97
N GLY A 171 29.64 -29.65 5.91
CA GLY A 171 30.11 -30.26 4.67
C GLY A 171 29.02 -31.03 3.92
N ARG A 172 28.08 -31.68 4.63
CA ARG A 172 26.91 -32.35 4.00
C ARG A 172 25.98 -31.36 3.35
N LEU A 173 25.72 -30.20 3.96
CA LEU A 173 24.90 -29.14 3.36
C LEU A 173 25.58 -28.51 2.15
N LEU A 174 26.87 -28.24 2.25
CA LEU A 174 27.64 -27.71 1.12
C LEU A 174 27.62 -28.64 -0.09
N LEU A 175 27.82 -29.96 0.13
CA LEU A 175 27.72 -30.96 -0.91
C LEU A 175 26.30 -31.06 -1.48
N ALA A 176 25.27 -30.98 -0.63
CA ALA A 176 23.88 -30.97 -1.09
C ALA A 176 23.58 -29.76 -1.97
N PHE A 177 24.05 -28.56 -1.57
CA PHE A 177 23.95 -27.33 -2.36
C PHE A 177 24.60 -27.48 -3.74
N VAL A 178 25.86 -27.91 -3.78
CA VAL A 178 26.63 -28.03 -5.02
C VAL A 178 25.99 -29.04 -5.97
N ARG A 179 25.55 -30.21 -5.47
CA ARG A 179 24.85 -31.22 -6.25
C ARG A 179 23.52 -30.74 -6.83
N ALA A 180 22.73 -30.07 -5.99
CA ALA A 180 21.41 -29.54 -6.38
C ALA A 180 21.54 -28.47 -7.47
N HIS A 181 22.47 -27.55 -7.28
CA HIS A 181 22.69 -26.45 -8.22
C HIS A 181 23.22 -26.97 -9.58
N LEU A 182 24.14 -27.93 -9.55
CA LEU A 182 24.64 -28.57 -10.75
C LEU A 182 23.53 -29.35 -11.50
N ALA A 183 22.67 -30.06 -10.77
CA ALA A 183 21.52 -30.75 -11.38
C ALA A 183 20.53 -29.76 -12.00
N GLY A 184 20.25 -28.64 -11.32
CA GLY A 184 19.40 -27.55 -11.82
C GLY A 184 19.97 -26.94 -13.11
N ILE A 185 21.27 -26.65 -13.16
CA ILE A 185 21.94 -26.16 -14.36
C ILE A 185 21.78 -27.18 -15.52
N GLY A 186 21.90 -28.47 -15.24
CA GLY A 186 21.72 -29.53 -16.28
C GLY A 186 20.30 -29.50 -16.88
N VAL A 187 19.27 -29.30 -16.07
CA VAL A 187 17.89 -29.15 -16.56
C VAL A 187 17.72 -27.88 -17.39
N VAL A 188 18.30 -26.76 -16.93
CA VAL A 188 18.27 -25.50 -17.67
C VAL A 188 18.97 -25.62 -19.02
N GLN A 189 20.12 -26.28 -19.06
CA GLN A 189 20.86 -26.55 -20.32
C GLN A 189 20.08 -27.44 -21.27
N ALA A 190 19.42 -28.51 -20.79
CA ALA A 190 18.56 -29.34 -21.61
C ALA A 190 17.46 -28.53 -22.31
N ARG A 191 16.84 -27.61 -21.57
CA ARG A 191 15.85 -26.66 -22.13
C ARG A 191 16.44 -25.68 -23.15
N TYR A 192 17.70 -25.29 -23.03
CA TYR A 192 18.39 -24.48 -24.05
C TYR A 192 18.65 -25.29 -25.33
N ASN A 193 18.81 -26.59 -25.22
CA ASN A 193 18.94 -27.49 -26.37
C ASN A 193 17.60 -27.84 -27.02
N GLY A 194 16.49 -27.26 -26.53
CA GLY A 194 15.13 -27.51 -27.04
C GLY A 194 14.48 -28.77 -26.44
N GLU A 195 15.08 -29.36 -25.43
CA GLU A 195 14.49 -30.47 -24.68
C GLU A 195 13.56 -29.89 -23.59
N ASP A 196 12.45 -30.55 -23.29
CA ASP A 196 11.57 -30.22 -22.16
C ASP A 196 11.56 -31.39 -21.16
N PRO A 197 12.60 -31.48 -20.31
CA PRO A 197 12.64 -32.53 -19.31
C PRO A 197 11.47 -32.27 -18.33
N SER A 198 10.56 -33.26 -18.26
CA SER A 198 9.50 -33.25 -17.25
C SER A 198 10.15 -33.45 -15.87
N VAL A 199 10.28 -32.37 -15.10
CA VAL A 199 10.83 -32.44 -13.76
C VAL A 199 9.68 -32.42 -12.75
N VAL A 200 9.56 -33.50 -12.00
CA VAL A 200 8.72 -33.55 -10.82
C VAL A 200 9.45 -32.74 -9.75
N ILE A 201 8.98 -31.51 -9.47
CA ILE A 201 9.46 -30.70 -8.35
C ILE A 201 9.05 -31.42 -7.07
N PRO A 202 9.98 -32.05 -6.31
CA PRO A 202 9.62 -32.59 -5.01
C PRO A 202 9.47 -31.41 -4.07
N ALA A 203 8.23 -30.99 -3.83
CA ALA A 203 7.91 -30.08 -2.74
C ALA A 203 8.15 -30.80 -1.42
N ALA A 204 9.37 -30.73 -0.90
CA ALA A 204 9.67 -31.18 0.43
C ALA A 204 10.11 -29.98 1.26
N PRO A 205 9.24 -29.43 2.13
CA PRO A 205 9.68 -28.49 3.15
C PRO A 205 10.76 -29.15 4.01
N LEU A 206 11.74 -28.38 4.45
CA LEU A 206 12.80 -28.85 5.36
C LEU A 206 12.23 -29.34 6.73
N LYS A 207 10.95 -29.12 6.97
CA LYS A 207 10.22 -29.67 8.12
C LYS A 207 9.78 -31.10 7.87
N ARG A 208 10.08 -31.99 8.80
CA ARG A 208 9.41 -33.29 8.93
C ARG A 208 7.91 -33.04 9.11
N PRO A 209 7.03 -33.77 8.38
CA PRO A 209 5.70 -33.96 8.90
C PRO A 209 5.85 -34.71 10.22
N VAL A 210 5.45 -34.09 11.31
CA VAL A 210 5.30 -34.76 12.61
C VAL A 210 4.19 -35.78 12.41
N GLY A 211 4.56 -37.10 12.45
CA GLY A 211 3.58 -38.19 12.52
C GLY A 211 3.78 -39.29 11.52
N GLU A 212 4.68 -40.27 11.84
CA GLU A 212 4.37 -41.64 11.48
C GLU A 212 3.09 -42.08 12.19
N PRO A 213 2.29 -43.03 11.61
CA PRO A 213 1.00 -43.40 12.15
C PRO A 213 1.20 -44.31 13.41
N GLY A 214 1.38 -43.67 14.52
CA GLY A 214 1.16 -44.24 15.81
C GLY A 214 -0.21 -43.81 16.29
N THR A 215 -1.13 -44.76 16.28
CA THR A 215 -2.45 -44.72 16.85
C THR A 215 -2.56 -43.78 18.06
N VAL A 216 -3.09 -42.56 17.85
CA VAL A 216 -3.84 -41.86 18.89
C VAL A 216 -5.01 -41.17 18.22
N VAL A 217 -6.16 -41.75 18.42
CA VAL A 217 -7.45 -41.13 18.19
C VAL A 217 -7.59 -39.96 19.17
N GLY A 218 -7.13 -38.81 18.77
CA GLY A 218 -7.53 -37.53 19.32
C GLY A 218 -8.20 -36.79 18.18
N THR A 219 -9.47 -36.48 18.33
CA THR A 219 -10.26 -35.66 17.39
C THR A 219 -9.57 -34.30 17.23
N ALA A 220 -8.62 -34.17 16.32
CA ALA A 220 -8.10 -32.89 15.89
C ALA A 220 -9.30 -32.12 15.34
N LYS A 221 -9.67 -31.04 16.01
CA LYS A 221 -10.78 -30.17 15.61
C LYS A 221 -10.49 -29.65 14.21
N VAL A 222 -11.17 -30.21 13.23
CA VAL A 222 -11.00 -29.82 11.83
C VAL A 222 -11.23 -28.31 11.71
N MET A 223 -10.22 -27.57 11.27
CA MET A 223 -10.36 -26.11 11.13
C MET A 223 -11.26 -25.80 9.95
N MET A 224 -12.35 -25.11 10.23
CA MET A 224 -13.31 -24.66 9.21
C MET A 224 -12.85 -23.35 8.60
N LEU A 225 -13.21 -23.10 7.34
CA LEU A 225 -12.90 -21.86 6.63
C LEU A 225 -13.43 -20.62 7.36
N SER A 226 -14.62 -20.71 7.97
CA SER A 226 -15.18 -19.66 8.82
C SER A 226 -14.30 -19.33 10.03
N ALA A 227 -13.73 -20.36 10.68
CA ALA A 227 -12.84 -20.19 11.81
C ALA A 227 -11.51 -19.55 11.38
N ALA A 228 -10.94 -19.98 10.25
CA ALA A 228 -9.73 -19.42 9.69
C ALA A 228 -9.90 -17.93 9.30
N ILE A 229 -11.01 -17.59 8.66
CA ILE A 229 -11.33 -16.20 8.33
C ILE A 229 -11.49 -15.34 9.61
N LYS A 230 -12.18 -15.88 10.61
CA LYS A 230 -12.36 -15.17 11.90
C LYS A 230 -11.01 -14.90 12.58
N GLU A 231 -10.17 -15.90 12.69
CA GLU A 231 -8.83 -15.80 13.29
C GLU A 231 -7.96 -14.81 12.52
N PHE A 232 -7.98 -14.85 11.17
CA PHE A 232 -7.30 -13.87 10.33
C PHE A 232 -7.75 -12.44 10.64
N LEU A 233 -9.07 -12.19 10.73
CA LEU A 233 -9.63 -10.86 10.99
C LEU A 233 -9.29 -10.33 12.38
N GLU A 234 -9.22 -11.21 13.39
CA GLU A 234 -8.86 -10.86 14.77
C GLU A 234 -7.38 -10.46 14.92
N HIS A 235 -6.50 -11.02 14.07
CA HIS A 235 -5.06 -10.74 14.11
C HIS A 235 -4.59 -9.66 13.11
N LEU A 236 -5.51 -8.89 12.53
CA LEU A 236 -5.15 -7.81 11.63
C LEU A 236 -4.51 -6.63 12.37
N PRO A 237 -3.41 -6.06 11.86
CA PRO A 237 -2.74 -4.95 12.52
C PRO A 237 -3.61 -3.68 12.50
N PRO A 238 -3.81 -3.00 13.64
CA PRO A 238 -4.63 -1.77 13.72
C PRO A 238 -4.15 -0.64 12.79
N SER A 239 -2.86 -0.65 12.44
CA SER A 239 -2.27 0.36 11.54
C SER A 239 -2.81 0.32 10.11
N GLN A 240 -3.53 -0.74 9.70
CA GLN A 240 -4.07 -0.93 8.36
C GLN A 240 -5.61 -0.86 8.32
N GLU A 241 -6.23 -0.10 9.20
CA GLU A 241 -7.68 0.03 9.35
C GLU A 241 -8.48 0.08 8.02
N PRO A 242 -8.11 0.89 6.99
CA PRO A 242 -8.89 0.92 5.74
C PRO A 242 -8.85 -0.39 4.95
N MET A 243 -7.79 -1.20 5.14
CA MET A 243 -7.69 -2.52 4.49
C MET A 243 -8.41 -3.57 5.32
N ASN A 244 -8.35 -3.45 6.65
CA ASN A 244 -9.06 -4.31 7.59
C ASN A 244 -10.58 -4.23 7.39
N GLU A 245 -11.15 -3.02 7.15
CA GLU A 245 -12.55 -2.85 6.78
C GLU A 245 -12.91 -3.62 5.50
N LYS A 246 -12.02 -3.61 4.50
CA LYS A 246 -12.23 -4.38 3.26
C LYS A 246 -12.19 -5.87 3.51
N HIS A 247 -11.22 -6.37 4.28
CA HIS A 247 -11.14 -7.78 4.66
C HIS A 247 -12.40 -8.23 5.39
N GLY A 248 -12.87 -7.44 6.37
CA GLY A 248 -14.10 -7.69 7.11
C GLY A 248 -15.37 -7.68 6.28
N PHE A 249 -15.35 -7.05 5.12
CA PHE A 249 -16.48 -7.06 4.17
C PHE A 249 -16.37 -8.20 3.14
N ILE A 250 -15.17 -8.46 2.62
CA ILE A 250 -14.96 -9.33 1.46
C ILE A 250 -14.83 -10.80 1.86
N LEU A 251 -14.15 -11.11 2.96
CA LEU A 251 -13.97 -12.50 3.39
C LEU A 251 -15.26 -13.18 3.83
N PRO A 252 -16.19 -12.51 4.55
CA PRO A 252 -17.52 -13.05 4.75
C PRO A 252 -18.31 -13.28 3.44
N ALA A 253 -18.13 -12.41 2.44
CA ALA A 253 -18.73 -12.61 1.13
C ALA A 253 -18.10 -13.80 0.39
N PHE A 254 -16.81 -14.04 0.55
CA PHE A 254 -16.12 -15.24 0.05
C PHE A 254 -16.72 -16.49 0.69
N LEU A 255 -16.82 -16.51 2.02
CA LEU A 255 -17.42 -17.63 2.76
C LEU A 255 -18.86 -17.92 2.33
N GLU A 256 -19.67 -16.89 2.08
CA GLU A 256 -21.06 -17.07 1.60
C GLU A 256 -21.12 -17.72 0.22
N VAL A 257 -20.23 -17.32 -0.70
CA VAL A 257 -20.24 -17.85 -2.06
C VAL A 257 -19.74 -19.30 -2.11
N VAL A 258 -18.68 -19.62 -1.37
CA VAL A 258 -18.05 -20.96 -1.45
C VAL A 258 -18.61 -21.95 -0.46
N GLY A 259 -19.30 -21.48 0.59
CA GLY A 259 -19.76 -22.29 1.72
C GLY A 259 -18.68 -22.49 2.77
N ASP A 260 -19.12 -22.87 3.97
CA ASP A 260 -18.19 -23.23 5.05
C ASP A 260 -17.75 -24.69 4.89
N MET A 261 -16.44 -24.90 4.89
CA MET A 261 -15.82 -26.21 4.67
C MET A 261 -14.52 -26.31 5.46
N PRO A 262 -14.00 -27.52 5.67
CA PRO A 262 -12.64 -27.69 6.15
C PRO A 262 -11.63 -26.97 5.26
N ILE A 263 -10.65 -26.28 5.85
CA ILE A 263 -9.63 -25.56 5.05
C ILE A 263 -8.84 -26.51 4.13
N THR A 264 -8.74 -27.79 4.50
CA THR A 264 -8.11 -28.85 3.70
C THR A 264 -8.88 -29.18 2.39
N GLU A 265 -10.17 -28.82 2.32
CA GLU A 265 -11.03 -29.04 1.17
C GLU A 265 -11.12 -27.84 0.24
N LEU A 266 -10.53 -26.70 0.62
CA LEU A 266 -10.48 -25.52 -0.24
C LEU A 266 -9.71 -25.84 -1.52
N ARG A 267 -10.25 -25.47 -2.67
CA ARG A 267 -9.68 -25.76 -3.99
C ARG A 267 -9.63 -24.48 -4.83
N GLN A 268 -8.80 -24.51 -5.86
CA GLN A 268 -8.69 -23.42 -6.84
C GLN A 268 -10.05 -23.09 -7.49
N SER A 269 -10.93 -24.07 -7.64
CA SER A 269 -12.28 -23.88 -8.17
C SER A 269 -13.12 -22.93 -7.30
N HIS A 270 -12.99 -23.00 -5.97
CA HIS A 270 -13.70 -22.12 -5.04
C HIS A 270 -13.22 -20.68 -5.15
N VAL A 271 -11.89 -20.47 -5.23
CA VAL A 271 -11.29 -19.17 -5.46
C VAL A 271 -11.76 -18.57 -6.79
N LYS A 272 -11.74 -19.37 -7.85
CA LYS A 272 -12.20 -18.98 -9.19
C LYS A 272 -13.68 -18.64 -9.20
N ASP A 273 -14.53 -19.46 -8.59
CA ASP A 273 -15.97 -19.27 -8.51
C ASP A 273 -16.31 -17.94 -7.81
N PHE A 274 -15.72 -17.67 -6.66
CA PHE A 274 -15.89 -16.38 -5.98
C PHE A 274 -15.47 -15.20 -6.84
N LEU A 275 -14.27 -15.24 -7.40
CA LEU A 275 -13.73 -14.13 -8.18
C LEU A 275 -14.54 -13.88 -9.48
N LEU A 276 -15.08 -14.91 -10.10
CA LEU A 276 -15.99 -14.75 -11.24
C LEU A 276 -17.35 -14.22 -10.80
N THR A 277 -17.90 -14.73 -9.70
CA THR A 277 -19.19 -14.28 -9.15
C THR A 277 -19.17 -12.78 -8.84
N VAL A 278 -18.12 -12.28 -8.15
CA VAL A 278 -18.06 -10.87 -7.80
C VAL A 278 -17.88 -9.94 -8.99
N GLN A 279 -17.31 -10.41 -10.10
CA GLN A 279 -17.20 -9.62 -11.33
C GLN A 279 -18.56 -9.33 -11.97
N MET A 280 -19.56 -10.15 -11.73
CA MET A 280 -20.91 -10.01 -12.26
C MET A 280 -21.81 -9.11 -11.38
N LEU A 281 -21.37 -8.76 -10.17
CA LEU A 281 -22.14 -7.94 -9.25
C LEU A 281 -22.24 -6.48 -9.73
N PRO A 282 -23.39 -5.81 -9.52
CA PRO A 282 -23.53 -4.38 -9.80
C PRO A 282 -22.75 -3.52 -8.79
N PRO A 283 -22.40 -2.26 -9.13
CA PRO A 283 -21.89 -1.32 -8.15
C PRO A 283 -22.85 -1.16 -6.97
N ARG A 284 -22.32 -1.13 -5.75
CA ARG A 284 -23.09 -1.02 -4.49
C ARG A 284 -24.07 -2.19 -4.24
N TRP A 285 -23.72 -3.37 -4.71
CA TRP A 285 -24.53 -4.57 -4.52
C TRP A 285 -24.90 -4.83 -3.05
N SER A 286 -24.05 -4.44 -2.09
CA SER A 286 -24.34 -4.58 -0.66
C SER A 286 -25.54 -3.75 -0.19
N GLU A 287 -25.78 -2.59 -0.80
CA GLU A 287 -26.97 -1.79 -0.52
C GLU A 287 -28.24 -2.46 -1.11
N LEU A 288 -28.11 -3.00 -2.32
CA LEU A 288 -29.20 -3.75 -2.97
C LEU A 288 -29.55 -5.00 -2.16
N ARG A 289 -28.56 -5.74 -1.73
CA ARG A 289 -28.73 -6.91 -0.86
C ARG A 289 -29.46 -6.56 0.43
N ARG A 290 -29.04 -5.51 1.13
CA ARG A 290 -29.68 -5.09 2.39
C ARG A 290 -31.14 -4.69 2.20
N LYS A 291 -31.51 -4.15 1.03
CA LYS A 291 -32.89 -3.76 0.72
C LYS A 291 -33.76 -4.93 0.24
N GLY A 292 -33.18 -5.85 -0.52
CA GLY A 292 -33.90 -6.91 -1.22
C GLY A 292 -33.76 -8.32 -0.62
N GLY A 293 -32.86 -8.52 0.38
CA GLY A 293 -32.67 -9.84 1.01
C GLY A 293 -32.03 -10.91 0.11
N GLN A 294 -31.60 -10.56 -1.10
CA GLN A 294 -31.03 -11.47 -2.09
C GLN A 294 -29.63 -11.96 -1.72
N SER A 295 -29.29 -13.20 -2.09
CA SER A 295 -27.94 -13.71 -1.93
C SER A 295 -26.97 -13.07 -2.94
N ILE A 296 -25.66 -13.23 -2.69
CA ILE A 296 -24.63 -12.75 -3.62
C ILE A 296 -24.78 -13.43 -4.99
N ARG A 297 -25.09 -14.72 -5.00
CA ARG A 297 -25.30 -15.51 -6.23
C ARG A 297 -26.55 -15.05 -7.01
N ASP A 298 -27.64 -14.73 -6.32
CA ASP A 298 -28.86 -14.21 -6.96
C ASP A 298 -28.60 -12.88 -7.64
N LEU A 299 -27.83 -11.99 -7.00
CA LEU A 299 -27.43 -10.73 -7.60
C LEU A 299 -26.47 -10.91 -8.77
N ALA A 300 -25.53 -11.86 -8.68
CA ALA A 300 -24.57 -12.13 -9.74
C ALA A 300 -25.20 -12.82 -10.97
N SER A 301 -26.30 -13.56 -10.79
CA SER A 301 -27.02 -14.22 -11.89
C SER A 301 -27.87 -13.26 -12.73
N GLN A 302 -28.15 -12.06 -12.22
CA GLN A 302 -28.93 -11.05 -12.91
C GLN A 302 -28.07 -10.30 -13.93
N LYS A 303 -28.72 -9.85 -15.02
CA LYS A 303 -28.07 -9.03 -16.02
C LYS A 303 -28.08 -7.57 -15.59
N TRP A 304 -26.92 -6.98 -15.45
CA TRP A 304 -26.73 -5.59 -15.06
C TRP A 304 -26.08 -4.78 -16.18
N ASP A 305 -26.52 -3.54 -16.40
CA ASP A 305 -25.90 -2.62 -17.37
C ASP A 305 -24.45 -2.31 -17.02
N LYS A 306 -24.12 -2.32 -15.73
CA LYS A 306 -22.77 -2.07 -15.21
C LYS A 306 -22.47 -3.04 -14.08
N THR A 307 -21.30 -3.65 -14.16
CA THR A 307 -20.76 -4.50 -13.09
C THR A 307 -19.65 -3.77 -12.31
N LEU A 308 -19.08 -4.39 -11.30
CA LEU A 308 -17.97 -3.85 -10.51
C LEU A 308 -16.83 -3.42 -11.42
N ALA A 309 -16.33 -2.21 -11.23
CA ALA A 309 -15.20 -1.70 -12.01
C ALA A 309 -13.91 -2.49 -11.72
N LEU A 310 -13.07 -2.69 -12.75
CA LEU A 310 -11.78 -3.38 -12.65
C LEU A 310 -10.96 -2.91 -11.43
N LYS A 311 -10.81 -1.59 -11.25
CA LYS A 311 -10.06 -1.02 -10.11
C LYS A 311 -10.65 -1.42 -8.75
N THR A 312 -11.96 -1.55 -8.62
CA THR A 312 -12.62 -2.00 -7.38
C THR A 312 -12.39 -3.50 -7.18
N TYR A 313 -12.52 -4.28 -8.25
CA TYR A 313 -12.23 -5.71 -8.23
C TYR A 313 -10.79 -5.98 -7.78
N GLU A 314 -9.80 -5.41 -8.46
CA GLU A 314 -8.38 -5.61 -8.14
C GLU A 314 -7.98 -5.04 -6.77
N GLY A 315 -8.36 -3.79 -6.49
CA GLY A 315 -7.91 -3.07 -5.29
C GLY A 315 -8.70 -3.41 -4.02
N SER A 316 -9.73 -4.26 -4.13
CA SER A 316 -10.50 -4.69 -2.96
C SER A 316 -10.65 -6.21 -2.92
N TYR A 317 -11.42 -6.82 -3.83
CA TYR A 317 -11.75 -8.24 -3.77
C TYR A 317 -10.54 -9.14 -3.96
N LEU A 318 -9.83 -8.93 -5.05
CA LEU A 318 -8.62 -9.71 -5.38
C LEU A 318 -7.52 -9.46 -4.34
N ALA A 319 -7.28 -8.20 -3.97
CA ALA A 319 -6.29 -7.86 -2.96
C ALA A 319 -6.60 -8.50 -1.59
N SER A 320 -7.88 -8.43 -1.13
CA SER A 320 -8.26 -9.02 0.16
C SER A 320 -8.12 -10.54 0.16
N LEU A 321 -8.58 -11.20 -0.91
CA LEU A 321 -8.47 -12.66 -0.99
C LEU A 321 -7.02 -13.12 -1.10
N ARG A 322 -6.18 -12.40 -1.85
CA ARG A 322 -4.74 -12.66 -1.95
C ARG A 322 -4.07 -12.58 -0.60
N THR A 323 -4.28 -11.48 0.14
CA THR A 323 -3.69 -11.31 1.46
C THR A 323 -4.13 -12.39 2.43
N PHE A 324 -5.40 -12.80 2.38
CA PHE A 324 -5.91 -13.91 3.20
C PHE A 324 -5.23 -15.23 2.83
N ILE A 325 -5.16 -15.59 1.55
CA ILE A 325 -4.53 -16.84 1.10
C ILE A 325 -3.05 -16.86 1.45
N GLU A 326 -2.31 -15.78 1.20
CA GLU A 326 -0.88 -15.68 1.52
C GLU A 326 -0.64 -15.88 3.03
N ARG A 327 -1.48 -15.27 3.87
CA ARG A 327 -1.39 -15.42 5.31
C ARG A 327 -1.83 -16.82 5.77
N ALA A 328 -2.92 -17.33 5.20
CA ALA A 328 -3.44 -18.66 5.51
C ALA A 328 -2.43 -19.77 5.16
N VAL A 329 -1.70 -19.63 4.06
CA VAL A 329 -0.59 -20.54 3.73
C VAL A 329 0.49 -20.46 4.81
N ALA A 330 0.89 -19.25 5.21
CA ALA A 330 1.93 -19.07 6.23
C ALA A 330 1.52 -19.66 7.59
N ASP A 331 0.26 -19.51 7.99
CA ASP A 331 -0.22 -19.88 9.32
C ASP A 331 -0.73 -21.34 9.39
N TRP A 332 -1.29 -21.91 8.30
CA TRP A 332 -2.03 -23.17 8.35
C TRP A 332 -1.66 -24.22 7.29
N GLN A 333 -0.57 -24.04 6.54
CA GLN A 333 -0.11 -25.09 5.60
C GLN A 333 0.18 -26.41 6.31
N ASP A 334 0.69 -26.36 7.55
CA ASP A 334 1.04 -27.55 8.33
C ASP A 334 -0.21 -28.35 8.78
N VAL A 335 -1.38 -27.70 8.83
CA VAL A 335 -2.67 -28.34 9.10
C VAL A 335 -3.50 -28.57 7.84
N GLY A 336 -2.86 -28.46 6.66
CA GLY A 336 -3.39 -28.86 5.37
C GLY A 336 -4.08 -27.74 4.57
N PHE A 337 -3.84 -26.47 4.86
CA PHE A 337 -4.28 -25.39 3.98
C PHE A 337 -3.57 -25.50 2.61
N PRO A 338 -4.28 -25.40 1.47
CA PRO A 338 -3.68 -25.58 0.15
C PRO A 338 -2.67 -24.49 -0.19
N THR A 339 -1.45 -24.87 -0.55
CA THR A 339 -0.34 -23.93 -0.84
C THR A 339 -0.30 -23.44 -2.30
N THR A 340 -1.07 -24.08 -3.21
CA THR A 340 -1.05 -23.82 -4.65
C THR A 340 -2.17 -22.89 -5.14
N LEU A 341 -2.96 -22.31 -4.23
CA LEU A 341 -4.06 -21.41 -4.60
C LEU A 341 -3.54 -20.11 -5.20
N THR A 342 -4.14 -19.71 -6.32
CA THR A 342 -3.82 -18.44 -6.99
C THR A 342 -5.06 -17.57 -7.14
N THR A 343 -4.87 -16.25 -7.03
CA THR A 343 -5.90 -15.26 -7.32
C THR A 343 -5.79 -14.66 -8.72
N ASN A 344 -4.92 -15.20 -9.57
CA ASN A 344 -4.69 -14.70 -10.93
C ASN A 344 -5.81 -15.13 -11.88
N ILE A 345 -7.01 -14.57 -11.67
CA ILE A 345 -8.20 -14.81 -12.49
C ILE A 345 -8.45 -13.59 -13.37
N PRO A 346 -8.53 -13.77 -14.73
CA PRO A 346 -8.82 -12.69 -15.64
C PRO A 346 -10.13 -11.97 -15.31
N TYR A 347 -10.15 -10.65 -15.50
CA TYR A 347 -11.36 -9.86 -15.33
C TYR A 347 -12.21 -9.89 -16.59
N HIS A 348 -13.44 -10.35 -16.46
CA HIS A 348 -14.46 -10.46 -17.52
C HIS A 348 -15.62 -9.46 -17.35
N GLY A 349 -15.61 -8.64 -16.31
CA GLY A 349 -16.65 -7.64 -16.06
C GLY A 349 -16.61 -6.48 -17.05
N SER A 350 -17.55 -5.54 -16.88
CA SER A 350 -17.66 -4.40 -17.80
C SER A 350 -16.43 -3.50 -17.73
N ARG A 351 -15.61 -3.53 -18.78
CA ARG A 351 -14.44 -2.65 -18.95
C ARG A 351 -14.85 -1.26 -19.42
N THR A 352 -15.83 -0.64 -18.80
CA THR A 352 -16.08 0.77 -19.10
C THR A 352 -14.89 1.58 -18.61
N LYS A 353 -14.01 1.93 -19.55
CA LYS A 353 -12.98 2.97 -19.36
C LYS A 353 -13.68 4.31 -19.14
N THR A 354 -14.17 4.54 -17.96
CA THR A 354 -14.49 5.88 -17.54
C THR A 354 -13.67 6.17 -16.29
N GLU A 355 -12.36 6.35 -16.46
CA GLU A 355 -11.64 7.23 -15.58
C GLU A 355 -12.20 8.63 -15.78
N ARG A 356 -13.41 8.86 -15.26
CA ARG A 356 -13.93 10.21 -15.16
C ARG A 356 -13.05 10.95 -14.18
N LYS A 357 -12.03 11.61 -14.70
CA LYS A 357 -11.10 12.40 -13.90
C LYS A 357 -11.87 13.55 -13.25
N GLN A 358 -11.44 13.96 -12.08
CA GLN A 358 -11.97 15.17 -11.47
C GLN A 358 -11.30 16.38 -12.09
N ARG A 359 -12.01 17.50 -12.13
CA ARG A 359 -11.49 18.76 -12.65
C ARG A 359 -11.50 19.88 -11.60
N ALA A 360 -10.74 20.92 -11.90
CA ALA A 360 -10.80 22.17 -11.19
C ALA A 360 -12.17 22.87 -11.41
N LEU A 361 -12.55 23.69 -10.45
CA LEU A 361 -13.69 24.60 -10.54
C LEU A 361 -13.32 25.82 -11.38
N ARG A 362 -14.28 26.37 -12.11
CA ARG A 362 -14.18 27.66 -12.77
C ARG A 362 -14.56 28.80 -11.81
N PRO A 363 -14.22 30.07 -12.09
CA PRO A 363 -14.57 31.19 -11.23
C PRO A 363 -16.09 31.33 -11.00
N ASP A 364 -16.90 31.14 -12.07
CA ASP A 364 -18.35 31.14 -11.99
C ASP A 364 -18.90 30.03 -11.10
N GLU A 365 -18.27 28.86 -11.11
CA GLU A 365 -18.63 27.73 -10.26
C GLU A 365 -18.22 27.94 -8.78
N ILE A 366 -17.08 28.60 -8.54
CA ILE A 366 -16.71 29.06 -7.20
C ILE A 366 -17.73 30.07 -6.71
N GLY A 367 -18.11 31.04 -7.55
CA GLY A 367 -19.18 31.97 -7.27
C GLY A 367 -20.50 31.26 -6.94
N LEU A 368 -20.89 30.26 -7.72
CA LEU A 368 -22.09 29.47 -7.46
C LEU A 368 -22.04 28.75 -6.11
N ILE A 369 -20.86 28.25 -5.67
CA ILE A 369 -20.71 27.61 -4.35
C ILE A 369 -20.92 28.59 -3.22
N PHE A 370 -20.41 29.83 -3.31
CA PHE A 370 -20.35 30.74 -2.17
C PHE A 370 -21.42 31.85 -2.17
N PHE A 371 -22.20 32.06 -3.26
CA PHE A 371 -23.17 33.15 -3.36
C PHE A 371 -24.62 32.70 -3.62
N ASN A 372 -24.91 31.38 -3.62
CA ASN A 372 -26.29 30.92 -3.74
C ASN A 372 -27.10 31.16 -2.45
N GLU A 373 -28.42 31.09 -2.55
CA GLU A 373 -29.33 31.35 -1.43
C GLU A 373 -29.07 30.45 -0.20
N ARG A 374 -28.75 29.18 -0.46
CA ARG A 374 -28.42 28.23 0.63
C ARG A 374 -27.14 28.64 1.37
N MET A 375 -26.16 29.20 0.68
CA MET A 375 -24.94 29.69 1.29
C MET A 375 -25.20 30.98 2.07
N LYS A 376 -26.04 31.88 1.57
CA LYS A 376 -26.46 33.06 2.30
C LYS A 376 -27.07 32.69 3.67
N GLU A 377 -27.93 31.66 3.72
CA GLU A 377 -28.46 31.14 4.98
C GLU A 377 -27.37 30.55 5.89
N ILE A 378 -26.37 29.89 5.33
CA ILE A 378 -25.27 29.28 6.07
C ILE A 378 -24.38 30.34 6.71
N VAL A 379 -23.98 31.36 5.96
CA VAL A 379 -23.10 32.44 6.46
C VAL A 379 -23.80 33.36 7.46
N ALA A 380 -25.12 33.52 7.33
CA ALA A 380 -25.95 34.29 8.28
C ALA A 380 -26.33 33.52 9.56
N SER A 381 -26.05 32.21 9.64
CA SER A 381 -26.44 31.36 10.75
C SER A 381 -25.25 30.97 11.62
N PRO A 382 -25.11 31.47 12.85
CA PRO A 382 -24.03 31.08 13.76
C PRO A 382 -23.92 29.57 14.02
N ALA A 383 -25.03 28.84 13.92
CA ALA A 383 -25.08 27.40 14.13
C ALA A 383 -24.66 26.59 12.87
N LYS A 384 -24.73 27.18 11.67
CA LYS A 384 -24.46 26.53 10.41
C LYS A 384 -23.12 26.94 9.78
N VAL A 385 -22.48 27.99 10.27
CA VAL A 385 -21.26 28.59 9.69
C VAL A 385 -20.08 27.64 9.56
N HIS A 386 -20.03 26.56 10.34
CA HIS A 386 -19.05 25.49 10.20
C HIS A 386 -19.07 24.85 8.78
N LYS A 387 -20.21 24.89 8.09
CA LYS A 387 -20.36 24.39 6.73
C LYS A 387 -19.66 25.29 5.71
N PHE A 388 -19.71 26.61 5.91
CA PHE A 388 -18.96 27.58 5.13
C PHE A 388 -17.44 27.37 5.31
N TRP A 389 -16.98 27.25 6.58
CA TRP A 389 -15.57 27.07 6.86
C TRP A 389 -14.98 25.79 6.26
N LEU A 390 -15.75 24.71 6.25
CA LEU A 390 -15.29 23.47 5.59
C LEU A 390 -14.99 23.69 4.11
N LEU A 391 -15.86 24.42 3.39
CA LEU A 391 -15.71 24.68 1.96
C LEU A 391 -14.59 25.70 1.71
N ALA A 392 -14.51 26.78 2.48
CA ALA A 392 -13.50 27.81 2.34
C ALA A 392 -12.08 27.27 2.62
N ILE A 393 -11.90 26.54 3.73
CA ILE A 393 -10.61 25.90 4.04
C ILE A 393 -10.26 24.90 2.94
N GLY A 394 -11.21 24.09 2.47
CA GLY A 394 -10.99 23.16 1.38
C GLY A 394 -10.51 23.83 0.08
N LEU A 395 -11.08 24.99 -0.26
CA LEU A 395 -10.73 25.77 -1.45
C LEU A 395 -9.29 26.31 -1.37
N TYR A 396 -8.91 26.94 -0.26
CA TYR A 396 -7.61 27.60 -0.11
C TYR A 396 -6.46 26.72 0.37
N THR A 397 -6.74 25.50 0.81
CA THR A 397 -5.68 24.55 1.24
C THR A 397 -5.59 23.31 0.37
N GLY A 398 -6.64 22.98 -0.37
CA GLY A 398 -6.76 21.71 -1.07
C GLY A 398 -6.65 20.48 -0.13
N ALA A 399 -6.78 20.66 1.19
CA ALA A 399 -6.71 19.59 2.15
C ALA A 399 -7.90 18.63 2.02
N ARG A 400 -7.70 17.37 2.40
CA ARG A 400 -8.79 16.39 2.41
C ARG A 400 -9.79 16.72 3.51
N VAL A 401 -11.06 16.44 3.29
CA VAL A 401 -12.12 16.71 4.28
C VAL A 401 -11.79 16.14 5.65
N ARG A 402 -11.26 14.92 5.71
CA ARG A 402 -10.84 14.31 6.99
C ARG A 402 -9.74 15.13 7.65
N GLU A 403 -8.73 15.56 6.89
CA GLU A 403 -7.61 16.36 7.39
C GLU A 403 -8.09 17.69 7.98
N ILE A 404 -9.05 18.37 7.33
CA ILE A 404 -9.65 19.61 7.84
C ILE A 404 -10.46 19.36 9.12
N CYS A 405 -11.30 18.31 9.11
CA CYS A 405 -12.23 18.05 10.22
C CYS A 405 -11.55 17.54 11.49
N GLN A 406 -10.35 16.98 11.38
CA GLN A 406 -9.56 16.47 12.50
C GLN A 406 -8.62 17.50 13.12
N ILE A 407 -8.53 18.72 12.56
CA ILE A 407 -7.78 19.84 13.17
C ILE A 407 -8.24 20.01 14.61
N ASN A 408 -7.31 19.96 15.55
CA ASN A 408 -7.59 20.25 16.96
C ASN A 408 -7.31 21.72 17.24
N PRO A 409 -8.34 22.51 17.58
CA PRO A 409 -8.17 23.95 17.84
C PRO A 409 -7.27 24.27 19.02
N GLN A 410 -6.89 23.31 19.85
CA GLN A 410 -6.02 23.55 20.99
C GLN A 410 -4.55 23.78 20.57
N TYR A 411 -4.09 23.15 19.45
CA TYR A 411 -2.67 23.19 19.07
C TYR A 411 -2.36 22.99 17.56
N ASP A 412 -3.35 22.74 16.70
CA ASP A 412 -3.07 22.51 15.26
C ASP A 412 -3.12 23.80 14.42
N TRP A 413 -2.96 24.94 15.04
CA TRP A 413 -2.92 26.25 14.41
C TRP A 413 -2.18 27.26 15.30
N GLY A 414 -1.75 28.37 14.70
CA GLY A 414 -1.08 29.44 15.42
C GLY A 414 -0.64 30.55 14.50
N CYS A 415 0.19 31.46 15.05
CA CYS A 415 0.83 32.54 14.32
C CYS A 415 2.33 32.54 14.65
N GLN A 416 3.17 32.58 13.62
CA GLN A 416 4.61 32.68 13.76
C GLN A 416 5.11 33.74 12.78
N ASP A 417 5.86 34.73 13.28
CA ASP A 417 6.41 35.84 12.49
C ASP A 417 5.35 36.57 11.64
N GLY A 418 4.13 36.74 12.21
CA GLY A 418 2.99 37.34 11.52
C GLY A 418 2.27 36.43 10.52
N ILE A 419 2.73 35.22 10.30
CA ILE A 419 2.13 34.25 9.40
C ILE A 419 1.24 33.30 10.18
N TRP A 420 -0.07 33.35 9.93
CA TRP A 420 -1.02 32.39 10.46
C TRP A 420 -0.85 31.06 9.74
N TRP A 421 -0.91 29.93 10.49
CA TRP A 421 -0.71 28.59 9.94
C TRP A 421 -1.73 27.57 10.44
N LEU A 422 -1.92 26.51 9.66
CA LEU A 422 -2.67 25.29 10.00
C LEU A 422 -1.74 24.10 9.95
N ARG A 423 -1.89 23.15 10.89
CA ARG A 423 -1.17 21.89 10.94
C ARG A 423 -2.10 20.72 10.63
N PHE A 424 -1.74 19.93 9.66
CA PHE A 424 -2.39 18.65 9.34
C PHE A 424 -1.48 17.51 9.80
N THR A 425 -1.92 16.79 10.83
CA THR A 425 -1.11 15.75 11.49
C THR A 425 -1.93 14.51 11.79
N ASN A 426 -1.26 13.37 11.91
CA ASN A 426 -1.80 12.14 12.47
C ASN A 426 -1.46 11.99 13.97
N GLU A 427 -0.68 12.89 14.54
CA GLU A 427 -0.33 12.89 15.96
C GLU A 427 -1.56 13.26 16.80
N PRO A 428 -1.88 12.51 17.86
CA PRO A 428 -3.05 12.78 18.70
C PRO A 428 -2.94 14.08 19.48
N GLY A 429 -1.73 14.50 19.87
CA GLY A 429 -1.46 15.66 20.75
C GLY A 429 -1.80 15.38 22.22
N ASP A 430 -1.53 16.37 23.10
CA ASP A 430 -1.67 16.22 24.56
C ASP A 430 -3.13 16.12 25.03
N SER A 431 -4.08 16.58 24.23
CA SER A 431 -5.51 16.57 24.53
C SER A 431 -6.33 16.07 23.34
N PRO A 432 -6.25 14.77 23.02
CA PRO A 432 -6.87 14.20 21.83
C PRO A 432 -8.39 14.18 21.92
N ASP A 433 -9.03 14.22 20.78
CA ASP A 433 -10.44 13.85 20.64
C ASP A 433 -10.52 12.32 20.64
N GLN A 434 -11.06 11.73 21.70
CA GLN A 434 -11.14 10.27 21.86
C GLN A 434 -12.03 9.58 20.82
N ASP A 435 -12.94 10.35 20.21
CA ASP A 435 -13.85 9.84 19.16
C ASP A 435 -13.21 9.87 17.76
N VAL A 436 -11.98 10.41 17.62
CA VAL A 436 -11.34 10.65 16.33
C VAL A 436 -9.96 9.97 16.27
N THR A 437 -9.79 9.10 15.31
CA THR A 437 -8.47 8.62 14.92
C THR A 437 -7.90 9.56 13.86
N LYS A 438 -6.89 10.38 14.22
CA LYS A 438 -6.23 11.26 13.27
C LYS A 438 -5.51 10.47 12.20
N SER A 439 -5.64 10.88 10.94
CA SER A 439 -5.02 10.20 9.79
C SER A 439 -4.66 11.19 8.70
N VAL A 440 -3.41 11.12 8.25
CA VAL A 440 -2.93 11.80 7.03
C VAL A 440 -2.58 10.72 6.01
N LYS A 441 -3.16 10.78 4.82
CA LYS A 441 -3.03 9.71 3.80
C LYS A 441 -1.57 9.37 3.46
N THR A 442 -0.68 10.35 3.54
CA THR A 442 0.77 10.16 3.27
C THR A 442 1.55 9.73 4.51
N GLY A 443 0.92 9.71 5.69
CA GLY A 443 1.60 9.48 6.97
C GLY A 443 2.48 10.64 7.45
N LYS A 444 2.71 11.66 6.61
CA LYS A 444 3.61 12.79 6.93
C LYS A 444 2.79 14.01 7.37
N PRO A 445 3.04 14.55 8.58
CA PRO A 445 2.48 15.82 9.03
C PRO A 445 2.96 16.97 8.14
N ARG A 446 2.15 18.01 8.04
CA ARG A 446 2.54 19.27 7.39
C ARG A 446 1.92 20.47 8.06
N THR A 447 2.69 21.55 8.16
CA THR A 447 2.25 22.87 8.56
C THR A 447 2.23 23.76 7.33
N ILE A 448 1.11 24.45 7.10
CA ILE A 448 0.93 25.31 5.92
C ILE A 448 0.45 26.70 6.35
N PRO A 449 0.81 27.78 5.63
CA PRO A 449 0.29 29.10 5.92
C PRO A 449 -1.21 29.18 5.58
N MET A 450 -1.94 30.04 6.29
CA MET A 450 -3.30 30.42 5.91
C MET A 450 -3.23 31.45 4.78
N HIS A 451 -4.07 31.28 3.77
CA HIS A 451 -4.25 32.29 2.74
C HIS A 451 -4.82 33.60 3.34
N ALA A 452 -4.39 34.75 2.84
CA ALA A 452 -4.85 36.07 3.32
C ALA A 452 -6.39 36.18 3.34
N GLU A 453 -7.08 35.58 2.37
CA GLU A 453 -8.54 35.56 2.33
C GLU A 453 -9.16 34.82 3.53
N LEU A 454 -8.59 33.69 3.96
CA LEU A 454 -9.06 32.98 5.16
C LEU A 454 -8.86 33.82 6.42
N VAL A 455 -7.78 34.60 6.50
CA VAL A 455 -7.51 35.52 7.61
C VAL A 455 -8.50 36.68 7.56
N ARG A 456 -8.74 37.30 6.39
CA ARG A 456 -9.72 38.37 6.20
C ARG A 456 -11.14 37.94 6.59
N LEU A 457 -11.51 36.72 6.31
CA LEU A 457 -12.79 36.12 6.67
C LEU A 457 -12.93 35.81 8.17
N GLY A 458 -11.85 35.92 8.97
CA GLY A 458 -11.85 35.68 10.42
C GLY A 458 -11.68 34.19 10.79
N LEU A 459 -10.94 33.40 10.01
CA LEU A 459 -10.64 32.01 10.40
C LEU A 459 -9.86 31.91 11.72
N PRO A 460 -8.86 32.78 12.02
CA PRO A 460 -8.20 32.77 13.32
C PRO A 460 -9.19 32.99 14.48
N ASP A 461 -10.14 33.92 14.36
CA ASP A 461 -11.16 34.16 15.37
C ASP A 461 -12.11 32.97 15.55
N TYR A 462 -12.43 32.28 14.46
CA TYR A 462 -13.20 31.03 14.49
C TYR A 462 -12.47 29.95 15.27
N LEU A 463 -11.17 29.75 14.98
CA LEU A 463 -10.32 28.76 15.66
C LEU A 463 -10.15 29.10 17.15
N GLU A 464 -9.88 30.36 17.49
CA GLU A 464 -9.77 30.80 18.89
C GLU A 464 -11.08 30.56 19.65
N ARG A 465 -12.21 30.84 19.04
CA ARG A 465 -13.53 30.55 19.62
C ARG A 465 -13.73 29.04 19.84
N MET A 466 -13.30 28.17 18.89
CA MET A 466 -13.35 26.72 19.07
C MET A 466 -12.42 26.28 20.21
N LYS A 467 -11.26 26.91 20.35
CA LYS A 467 -10.31 26.68 21.43
C LYS A 467 -10.90 27.06 22.79
N CYS A 468 -11.48 28.25 22.90
CA CYS A 468 -12.09 28.77 24.14
C CYS A 468 -13.23 27.89 24.67
N ILE A 469 -14.01 27.26 23.77
CA ILE A 469 -15.07 26.32 24.18
C ILE A 469 -14.55 24.91 24.47
N GLY A 470 -13.23 24.68 24.42
CA GLY A 470 -12.61 23.39 24.66
C GLY A 470 -12.87 22.36 23.56
N ALA A 471 -13.19 22.80 22.33
CA ALA A 471 -13.38 21.89 21.23
C ALA A 471 -12.06 21.17 20.89
N ARG A 472 -12.12 19.87 20.65
CA ARG A 472 -10.97 19.02 20.31
C ARG A 472 -10.93 18.63 18.84
N ARG A 473 -11.89 19.09 18.05
CA ARG A 473 -11.94 19.04 16.58
C ARG A 473 -12.59 20.31 16.05
N LEU A 474 -12.21 20.70 14.84
CA LEU A 474 -12.61 21.97 14.24
C LEU A 474 -14.14 22.12 14.12
N PHE A 475 -14.83 21.03 13.82
CA PHE A 475 -16.27 21.01 13.60
C PHE A 475 -16.98 20.03 14.54
N PRO A 476 -17.15 20.37 15.83
CA PRO A 476 -17.81 19.50 16.82
C PRO A 476 -19.29 19.24 16.51
N GLN A 477 -19.89 20.00 15.57
CA GLN A 477 -21.28 19.82 15.11
C GLN A 477 -21.50 18.50 14.37
N TRP A 478 -20.47 17.92 13.78
CA TRP A 478 -20.53 16.63 13.13
C TRP A 478 -19.93 15.53 14.00
N ALA A 479 -20.72 14.49 14.29
CA ALA A 479 -20.22 13.32 14.98
C ALA A 479 -19.32 12.50 14.05
N PRO A 480 -18.15 12.02 14.54
CA PRO A 480 -17.32 11.08 13.80
C PRO A 480 -18.06 9.75 13.58
N THR A 481 -17.66 9.02 12.57
CA THR A 481 -18.14 7.66 12.30
C THR A 481 -16.95 6.74 12.19
N GLY A 482 -16.83 5.74 13.06
CA GLY A 482 -15.70 4.81 13.08
C GLY A 482 -14.34 5.54 13.18
N GLY A 483 -14.21 6.53 14.09
CA GLY A 483 -13.01 7.34 14.24
C GLY A 483 -12.75 8.36 13.11
N ASN A 484 -13.58 8.41 12.07
CA ASN A 484 -13.42 9.30 10.93
C ASN A 484 -14.24 10.58 11.07
N ALA A 485 -13.56 11.69 11.37
CA ALA A 485 -14.17 13.02 11.48
C ALA A 485 -14.71 13.56 10.14
N GLY A 486 -14.23 13.06 9.02
CA GLY A 486 -14.60 13.52 7.68
C GLY A 486 -15.79 12.82 7.03
N ALA A 487 -16.38 11.78 7.64
CA ALA A 487 -17.42 10.97 7.03
C ALA A 487 -18.72 11.77 6.78
N ALA A 488 -19.29 12.39 7.79
CA ALA A 488 -20.49 13.22 7.67
C ALA A 488 -20.22 14.53 6.90
N PRO A 489 -19.10 15.27 7.14
CA PRO A 489 -18.73 16.42 6.32
C PRO A 489 -18.56 16.11 4.84
N GLY A 490 -17.94 14.98 4.51
CA GLY A 490 -17.78 14.56 3.10
C GLY A 490 -19.13 14.31 2.41
N LYS A 491 -20.07 13.68 3.11
CA LYS A 491 -21.46 13.55 2.61
C LYS A 491 -22.15 14.90 2.44
N PHE A 492 -21.93 15.83 3.38
CA PHE A 492 -22.45 17.18 3.26
C PHE A 492 -21.93 17.86 1.99
N VAL A 493 -20.61 17.87 1.73
CA VAL A 493 -20.03 18.50 0.53
C VAL A 493 -20.63 17.89 -0.74
N ALA A 494 -20.71 16.57 -0.84
CA ALA A 494 -21.28 15.90 -2.03
C ALA A 494 -22.76 16.25 -2.22
N ASN A 495 -23.55 16.31 -1.16
CA ASN A 495 -24.97 16.67 -1.21
C ASN A 495 -25.17 18.15 -1.52
N TYR A 496 -24.32 19.02 -0.96
CA TYR A 496 -24.31 20.43 -1.25
C TYR A 496 -24.04 20.71 -2.73
N MET A 497 -22.99 20.10 -3.29
CA MET A 497 -22.67 20.22 -4.72
C MET A 497 -23.82 19.71 -5.62
N ARG A 498 -24.53 18.66 -5.21
CA ARG A 498 -25.73 18.18 -5.95
C ARG A 498 -26.87 19.20 -5.86
N SER A 499 -27.12 19.78 -4.69
CA SER A 499 -28.25 20.71 -4.49
C SER A 499 -28.11 22.02 -5.27
N ILE A 500 -26.88 22.38 -5.66
CA ILE A 500 -26.61 23.57 -6.50
C ILE A 500 -26.33 23.20 -7.97
N GLY A 501 -26.60 21.94 -8.37
CA GLY A 501 -26.45 21.49 -9.75
C GLY A 501 -25.01 21.32 -10.25
N LEU A 502 -24.00 21.41 -9.35
CA LEU A 502 -22.61 21.40 -9.75
C LEU A 502 -21.99 19.99 -9.79
N HIS A 503 -22.56 19.04 -9.04
CA HIS A 503 -22.02 17.67 -8.98
C HIS A 503 -22.23 16.91 -10.30
N GLY A 504 -21.15 16.47 -10.91
CA GLY A 504 -21.18 15.73 -12.18
C GLY A 504 -21.09 16.61 -13.42
N VAL A 505 -21.00 17.94 -13.28
CA VAL A 505 -20.81 18.85 -14.42
C VAL A 505 -19.44 18.57 -15.07
N GLU A 506 -19.49 18.13 -16.34
CA GLU A 506 -18.34 17.74 -17.13
C GLU A 506 -17.77 18.92 -17.94
N ASN A 507 -16.48 18.87 -18.23
CA ASN A 507 -15.86 19.72 -19.25
C ASN A 507 -15.80 18.97 -20.58
N GLU A 508 -15.25 19.60 -21.61
CA GLU A 508 -15.09 19.05 -22.97
C GLU A 508 -14.31 17.71 -23.00
N LEU A 509 -13.45 17.48 -22.01
CA LEU A 509 -12.66 16.24 -21.85
C LEU A 509 -13.40 15.15 -21.02
N GLY A 510 -14.67 15.40 -20.64
CA GLY A 510 -15.43 14.46 -19.80
C GLY A 510 -14.97 14.41 -18.33
N ASN A 511 -14.12 15.33 -17.88
CA ASN A 511 -13.73 15.44 -16.48
C ASN A 511 -14.81 16.19 -15.70
N ALA A 512 -15.21 15.69 -14.51
CA ALA A 512 -16.37 16.18 -13.79
C ALA A 512 -16.01 16.78 -12.43
N VAL A 513 -16.83 17.72 -11.95
CA VAL A 513 -16.80 18.19 -10.55
C VAL A 513 -17.36 17.10 -9.65
N ARG A 514 -16.60 16.65 -8.65
CA ARG A 514 -17.04 15.60 -7.73
C ARG A 514 -16.58 15.87 -6.30
N GLY A 515 -17.46 16.45 -5.50
CA GLY A 515 -17.25 16.67 -4.09
C GLY A 515 -15.96 17.47 -3.78
N SER A 516 -15.39 17.22 -2.61
CA SER A 516 -14.28 18.01 -2.06
C SER A 516 -12.95 17.90 -2.83
N HIS A 517 -12.73 16.82 -3.58
CA HIS A 517 -11.49 16.70 -4.34
C HIS A 517 -11.36 17.73 -5.47
N SER A 518 -12.48 18.28 -5.95
CA SER A 518 -12.45 19.36 -6.91
C SER A 518 -11.77 20.62 -6.37
N PHE A 519 -11.88 20.92 -5.07
CA PHE A 519 -11.14 22.02 -4.45
C PHE A 519 -9.61 21.81 -4.55
N ARG A 520 -9.15 20.58 -4.35
CA ARG A 520 -7.73 20.25 -4.46
C ARG A 520 -7.23 20.40 -5.91
N HIS A 521 -8.02 19.96 -6.89
CA HIS A 521 -7.73 20.21 -8.29
C HIS A 521 -7.73 21.71 -8.61
N THR A 522 -8.63 22.48 -8.00
CA THR A 522 -8.72 23.93 -8.17
C THR A 522 -7.46 24.62 -7.65
N LEU A 523 -7.06 24.35 -6.41
CA LEU A 523 -5.83 24.90 -5.84
C LEU A 523 -4.61 24.67 -6.73
N LEU A 524 -4.40 23.43 -7.17
CA LEU A 524 -3.23 23.07 -7.98
C LEU A 524 -3.29 23.68 -9.40
N THR A 525 -4.48 23.75 -9.99
CA THR A 525 -4.68 24.31 -11.33
C THR A 525 -4.46 25.82 -11.34
N TYR A 526 -5.04 26.52 -10.36
CA TYR A 526 -4.86 27.98 -10.26
C TYR A 526 -3.45 28.36 -9.81
N GLY A 527 -2.83 27.58 -8.90
CA GLY A 527 -1.42 27.76 -8.59
C GLY A 527 -0.56 27.71 -9.85
N ARG A 528 -0.74 26.69 -10.70
CA ARG A 528 -0.03 26.60 -11.97
C ARG A 528 -0.36 27.76 -12.92
N LYS A 529 -1.63 28.17 -13.03
CA LYS A 529 -2.06 29.30 -13.84
C LYS A 529 -1.39 30.60 -13.40
N ASN A 530 -1.18 30.78 -12.10
CA ASN A 530 -0.55 31.95 -11.51
C ASN A 530 0.98 31.79 -11.38
N GLY A 531 1.56 30.79 -12.03
CA GLY A 531 3.01 30.57 -12.10
C GLY A 531 3.64 30.04 -10.80
N VAL A 532 2.85 29.41 -9.91
CA VAL A 532 3.35 28.87 -8.62
C VAL A 532 2.98 27.42 -8.40
N GLY A 533 3.93 26.66 -7.85
CA GLY A 533 3.70 25.30 -7.38
C GLY A 533 3.10 25.30 -5.96
N LEU A 534 1.89 24.74 -5.80
CA LEU A 534 1.19 24.64 -4.51
C LEU A 534 1.05 23.17 -4.03
N ARG A 535 1.96 22.29 -4.47
CA ARG A 535 1.96 20.89 -4.05
C ARG A 535 2.29 20.74 -2.57
N CYS A 536 3.24 21.53 -2.05
CA CYS A 536 3.58 21.61 -0.62
C CYS A 536 2.36 21.94 0.24
N ILE A 537 1.52 22.88 -0.18
CA ILE A 537 0.27 23.26 0.53
C ILE A 537 -0.71 22.09 0.54
N SER A 538 -0.92 21.46 -0.61
CA SER A 538 -1.88 20.36 -0.72
C SER A 538 -1.39 19.03 -0.14
N GLY A 539 -0.09 18.88 0.16
CA GLY A 539 0.53 17.64 0.65
C GLY A 539 0.71 16.58 -0.44
N HIS A 540 1.01 17.00 -1.67
CA HIS A 540 1.60 16.15 -2.71
C HIS A 540 3.13 16.28 -2.63
N LYS A 541 3.84 15.21 -3.02
CA LYS A 541 5.26 15.36 -3.31
C LYS A 541 5.44 16.43 -4.40
N GLU A 542 6.39 17.33 -4.21
CA GLU A 542 6.87 18.13 -5.31
C GLU A 542 7.58 17.14 -6.25
N SER A 543 7.05 16.90 -7.44
CA SER A 543 7.77 16.12 -8.44
C SER A 543 8.50 17.11 -9.33
N SER A 544 9.81 16.93 -9.47
CA SER A 544 10.55 17.48 -10.59
C SER A 544 10.04 16.82 -11.89
N ASP A 545 10.23 17.45 -13.03
CA ASP A 545 9.97 16.82 -14.34
C ASP A 545 10.89 15.60 -14.60
N ASN A 546 11.80 15.33 -13.67
CA ASN A 546 12.72 14.21 -13.70
C ASN A 546 12.51 13.31 -12.46
N PRO A 547 11.85 12.13 -12.59
CA PRO A 547 11.65 11.19 -11.48
C PRO A 547 12.94 10.71 -10.82
N VAL A 548 14.07 10.81 -11.52
CA VAL A 548 15.40 10.47 -10.99
C VAL A 548 15.90 11.56 -10.04
N ALA A 549 15.60 12.83 -10.32
CA ALA A 549 15.95 13.95 -9.44
C ALA A 549 15.15 13.92 -8.13
N ASP A 550 13.89 13.46 -8.16
CA ASP A 550 13.05 13.31 -6.95
C ASP A 550 13.68 12.36 -5.90
N GLY A 551 14.60 11.49 -6.31
CA GLY A 551 15.37 10.61 -5.41
C GLY A 551 16.56 11.26 -4.74
N TYR A 552 16.97 12.46 -5.20
CA TYR A 552 18.11 13.22 -4.63
C TYR A 552 17.66 14.39 -3.74
N GLU A 553 16.38 14.74 -3.80
CA GLU A 553 15.85 15.77 -2.91
C GLU A 553 15.73 15.18 -1.49
N ASP A 554 16.42 15.84 -0.56
CA ASP A 554 16.27 15.51 0.86
C ASP A 554 14.88 15.93 1.32
N GLU A 555 13.99 14.96 1.45
CA GLU A 555 12.61 15.16 1.95
C GLU A 555 12.57 15.80 3.36
N THR A 556 13.73 15.94 4.02
CA THR A 556 13.85 16.57 5.35
C THR A 556 14.02 18.08 5.26
N VAL A 557 14.36 18.61 4.08
CA VAL A 557 14.41 20.07 3.86
C VAL A 557 12.98 20.55 3.64
N LEU A 558 12.34 20.97 4.73
CA LEU A 558 11.01 21.57 4.69
C LEU A 558 11.10 22.95 4.02
N ILE A 559 10.18 23.19 3.07
CA ILE A 559 10.01 24.53 2.52
C ILE A 559 9.62 25.47 3.67
N PRO A 560 10.33 26.59 3.88
CA PRO A 560 10.02 27.53 4.95
C PRO A 560 8.57 28.03 4.88
N LEU A 561 7.96 28.27 6.03
CA LEU A 561 6.58 28.76 6.12
C LEU A 561 6.40 30.10 5.37
N SER A 562 7.40 30.98 5.43
CA SER A 562 7.45 32.25 4.70
C SER A 562 7.40 32.06 3.18
N GLU A 563 8.20 31.15 2.65
CA GLU A 563 8.19 30.84 1.22
C GLU A 563 6.85 30.23 0.75
N MET A 564 6.30 29.32 1.56
CA MET A 564 4.97 28.80 1.28
C MET A 564 3.90 29.92 1.30
N ALA A 565 4.02 30.91 2.22
CA ALA A 565 3.13 32.03 2.29
C ALA A 565 3.23 32.94 1.05
N GLU A 566 4.45 33.24 0.59
CA GLU A 566 4.70 34.00 -0.63
C GLU A 566 4.13 33.29 -1.87
N ARG A 567 4.30 31.95 -1.97
CA ARG A 567 3.71 31.16 -3.04
C ARG A 567 2.17 31.23 -2.99
N LEU A 568 1.59 31.08 -1.78
CA LEU A 568 0.15 31.07 -1.59
C LEU A 568 -0.48 32.45 -1.82
N ALA A 569 0.23 33.53 -1.52
CA ALA A 569 -0.22 34.91 -1.77
C ALA A 569 -0.46 35.23 -3.25
N LYS A 570 0.18 34.47 -4.16
CA LYS A 570 -0.04 34.59 -5.62
C LYS A 570 -1.30 33.86 -6.09
N LEU A 571 -1.97 33.11 -5.22
CA LEU A 571 -3.19 32.40 -5.56
C LEU A 571 -4.38 33.37 -5.57
N ASP A 572 -4.98 33.53 -6.74
CA ASP A 572 -6.19 34.32 -6.89
C ASP A 572 -7.23 33.52 -7.71
N TYR A 573 -8.44 33.46 -7.18
CA TYR A 573 -9.58 32.84 -7.85
C TYR A 573 -10.46 33.85 -8.57
N GLY A 574 -10.20 35.13 -8.46
CA GLY A 574 -11.03 36.22 -8.97
C GLY A 574 -12.40 36.33 -8.29
N VAL A 575 -12.51 35.80 -7.06
CA VAL A 575 -13.77 35.77 -6.30
C VAL A 575 -13.48 36.09 -4.85
N GLU A 576 -14.05 37.18 -4.34
CA GLU A 576 -13.99 37.56 -2.94
C GLU A 576 -15.15 36.88 -2.17
N LEU A 577 -14.83 36.07 -1.14
CA LEU A 577 -15.84 35.28 -0.44
C LEU A 577 -16.68 36.12 0.55
N PRO A 578 -17.94 35.72 0.84
CA PRO A 578 -18.79 36.42 1.79
C PRO A 578 -18.28 36.25 3.22
N ILE A 579 -18.32 37.31 4.03
CA ILE A 579 -17.90 37.29 5.45
C ILE A 579 -18.97 36.54 6.26
N PRO A 580 -18.60 35.43 6.94
CA PRO A 580 -19.56 34.70 7.74
C PRO A 580 -19.79 35.36 9.12
N VAL A 581 -20.97 35.17 9.69
CA VAL A 581 -21.23 35.60 11.07
C VAL A 581 -20.42 34.76 12.06
N PRO A 582 -20.10 35.32 13.26
CA PRO A 582 -19.41 34.56 14.29
C PRO A 582 -20.18 33.29 14.72
N ALA A 583 -19.46 32.17 14.88
CA ALA A 583 -20.08 30.91 15.26
C ALA A 583 -20.67 30.93 16.68
N GLN A 584 -21.85 30.33 16.84
CA GLN A 584 -22.39 29.91 18.14
C GLN A 584 -22.27 28.37 18.23
N VAL A 585 -21.46 27.91 19.19
CA VAL A 585 -21.36 26.48 19.47
C VAL A 585 -21.96 26.20 20.82
N ARG A 586 -22.98 25.34 20.86
CA ARG A 586 -23.53 24.86 22.13
C ARG A 586 -22.57 23.86 22.72
N THR A 587 -22.12 24.10 23.95
CA THR A 587 -21.23 23.18 24.68
C THR A 587 -21.89 21.80 24.87
N ALA A 588 -21.07 20.75 25.01
CA ALA A 588 -21.57 19.37 25.24
C ALA A 588 -22.51 19.31 26.49
N GLN A 589 -22.21 20.08 27.53
CA GLN A 589 -23.05 20.21 28.72
C GLN A 589 -24.46 20.72 28.40
N HIS A 590 -24.61 21.63 27.44
CA HIS A 590 -25.91 22.15 27.03
C HIS A 590 -26.71 21.13 26.21
N ARG A 591 -26.03 20.25 25.45
CA ARG A 591 -26.68 19.12 24.73
C ARG A 591 -27.13 18.06 25.71
N GLN A 592 -26.35 17.76 26.72
CA GLN A 592 -26.66 16.76 27.74
C GLN A 592 -27.86 17.21 28.58
N SER A 593 -27.92 18.50 28.97
CA SER A 593 -29.07 19.05 29.67
C SER A 593 -30.34 19.11 28.81
N GLN A 594 -30.24 19.31 27.49
CA GLN A 594 -31.40 19.25 26.60
C GLN A 594 -31.86 17.79 26.34
N ARG A 595 -30.95 16.82 26.24
CA ARG A 595 -31.30 15.41 26.18
C ARG A 595 -32.00 14.94 27.45
N SER A 596 -31.42 15.25 28.61
CA SER A 596 -32.05 14.94 29.91
C SER A 596 -33.42 15.60 30.08
N ARG A 597 -33.61 16.85 29.62
CA ARG A 597 -34.92 17.50 29.59
C ARG A 597 -35.91 16.89 28.62
N ALA A 598 -35.45 16.47 27.43
CA ALA A 598 -36.27 15.77 26.42
C ALA A 598 -36.67 14.36 26.89
N GLU A 599 -35.76 13.65 27.52
CA GLU A 599 -36.00 12.32 28.11
C GLU A 599 -36.96 12.45 29.34
N ALA A 600 -36.80 13.45 30.17
CA ALA A 600 -37.73 13.75 31.27
C ALA A 600 -39.12 14.12 30.76
N ALA A 601 -39.22 14.94 29.70
CA ALA A 601 -40.50 15.29 29.08
C ALA A 601 -41.18 14.10 28.42
N ALA A 602 -40.41 13.19 27.79
CA ALA A 602 -40.92 11.94 27.21
C ALA A 602 -41.37 10.96 28.30
N ALA A 603 -40.66 10.88 29.41
CA ALA A 603 -41.06 10.07 30.57
C ALA A 603 -42.34 10.57 31.23
N THR A 604 -42.50 11.90 31.33
CA THR A 604 -43.74 12.50 31.84
C THR A 604 -44.96 12.21 30.92
N LYS A 605 -44.78 12.32 29.60
CA LYS A 605 -45.84 11.95 28.63
C LYS A 605 -46.24 10.47 28.67
N ARG A 606 -45.35 9.56 29.03
CA ARG A 606 -45.64 8.13 29.21
C ARG A 606 -46.35 7.79 30.53
N ARG A 607 -46.32 8.71 31.49
CA ARG A 607 -47.02 8.53 32.79
C ARG A 607 -48.45 9.16 32.83
N THR A 608 -48.78 10.00 31.87
CA THR A 608 -50.05 10.71 31.78
C THR A 608 -50.93 10.27 30.62
N GLY A 609 -50.53 9.29 29.85
CA GLY A 609 -51.34 8.55 28.86
C GLY A 609 -51.35 7.07 29.23
#